data_c2d18cc5e824150195c485527e367f64
#
_entry.id   c2d18cc5e824150195c485527e367f64
#
_cell.length_a   1.000
_cell.length_b   1.000
_cell.length_c   1.000
_cell.angle_alpha   90.00
_cell.angle_beta   90.00
_cell.angle_gamma   90.00
#
_symmetry.space_group_name_H-M   'P 1'
#
loop_
_entity.id
_entity.type
_entity.pdbx_description
1 polymer ?
#
loop_
_entity_poly.entity_id
_entity_poly.type
_entity_poly.pdbx_seq_one_letter_code
_entity_poly.pdbx_strand_id
1 'polypeptide(L)'
;MRMMTFANRCAKEILRDPINLCFGLGFPLVLLLLLSALQANIPVSLFEIDMLTPGITVFGLSFMTLFSATLVAKDRESALLQRLYTTPLTGFDFIMGYMLPLLPIALGQTVICYLFAIPLGLTISINIVYAIIGIIPMAVFNIALGLLCGSIFGVKQVGGICGGLFTNLSAWLSGVWFDLKLVGGVFEKIADALPFVHAVEMEKALFSGDFGLAATHVLPIALYSIAITVMAVVCFLKQMKKQ
;
A
#
# COMPACT_ATOMS: atom_id res chain seq x y z
N MET A 1 -18.51 0.24 19.33
CA MET A 1 -17.96 -0.92 20.07
C MET A 1 -17.73 -2.15 19.16
N ARG A 2 -18.69 -2.59 18.36
CA ARG A 2 -18.61 -3.85 17.56
C ARG A 2 -17.49 -3.83 16.50
N MET A 3 -17.39 -2.75 15.71
CA MET A 3 -16.33 -2.55 14.71
C MET A 3 -14.93 -2.64 15.34
N MET A 4 -14.71 -1.99 16.49
CA MET A 4 -13.41 -2.01 17.18
C MET A 4 -13.03 -3.39 17.72
N THR A 5 -14.02 -4.17 18.18
CA THR A 5 -13.78 -5.57 18.61
C THR A 5 -13.34 -6.43 17.42
N PHE A 6 -13.97 -6.24 16.26
CA PHE A 6 -13.60 -6.91 15.03
C PHE A 6 -12.21 -6.45 14.54
N ALA A 7 -11.93 -5.15 14.52
CA ALA A 7 -10.62 -4.60 14.17
C ALA A 7 -9.51 -5.16 15.08
N ASN A 8 -9.73 -5.25 16.39
CA ASN A 8 -8.76 -5.81 17.32
C ASN A 8 -8.49 -7.31 17.08
N ARG A 9 -9.51 -8.07 16.68
CA ARG A 9 -9.32 -9.47 16.22
C ARG A 9 -8.43 -9.51 14.98
N CYS A 10 -8.72 -8.70 13.96
CA CYS A 10 -7.93 -8.62 12.74
C CYS A 10 -6.49 -8.19 13.03
N ALA A 11 -6.28 -7.21 13.91
CA ALA A 11 -4.95 -6.79 14.34
C ALA A 11 -4.14 -7.95 14.95
N LYS A 12 -4.76 -8.72 15.86
CA LYS A 12 -4.10 -9.89 16.47
C LYS A 12 -3.77 -10.98 15.45
N GLU A 13 -4.59 -11.17 14.44
CA GLU A 13 -4.34 -12.16 13.39
C GLU A 13 -3.16 -11.74 12.52
N ILE A 14 -3.10 -10.47 12.12
CA ILE A 14 -1.97 -9.93 11.35
C ILE A 14 -0.67 -10.04 12.14
N LEU A 15 -0.67 -9.65 13.42
CA LEU A 15 0.52 -9.72 14.27
C LEU A 15 1.00 -11.17 14.56
N ARG A 16 0.12 -12.15 14.37
CA ARG A 16 0.46 -13.58 14.50
C ARG A 16 0.93 -14.22 13.20
N ASP A 17 0.99 -13.47 12.11
CA ASP A 17 1.53 -13.91 10.83
C ASP A 17 2.92 -13.26 10.60
N PRO A 18 3.99 -13.76 11.28
CA PRO A 18 5.32 -13.15 11.24
C PRO A 18 5.95 -13.20 9.86
N ILE A 19 5.59 -14.18 9.03
CA ILE A 19 6.11 -14.33 7.67
C ILE A 19 5.64 -13.16 6.81
N ASN A 20 4.33 -12.90 6.78
CA ASN A 20 3.78 -11.78 6.01
C ASN A 20 4.30 -10.44 6.54
N LEU A 21 4.37 -10.24 7.87
CA LEU A 21 4.94 -9.02 8.44
C LEU A 21 6.41 -8.84 8.06
N CYS A 22 7.21 -9.91 8.11
CA CYS A 22 8.62 -9.85 7.73
C CYS A 22 8.78 -9.45 6.25
N PHE A 23 7.98 -10.01 5.36
CA PHE A 23 7.99 -9.61 3.94
C PHE A 23 7.52 -8.17 3.75
N GLY A 24 6.41 -7.77 4.36
CA GLY A 24 5.85 -6.44 4.16
C GLY A 24 6.67 -5.30 4.74
N LEU A 25 7.34 -5.53 5.87
CA LEU A 25 8.21 -4.54 6.50
C LEU A 25 9.67 -4.69 6.04
N GLY A 26 10.13 -5.94 5.91
CA GLY A 26 11.53 -6.24 5.64
C GLY A 26 11.92 -6.10 4.17
N PHE A 27 11.05 -6.50 3.24
CA PHE A 27 11.38 -6.45 1.82
C PHE A 27 11.66 -5.03 1.30
N PRO A 28 10.87 -4.00 1.62
CA PRO A 28 11.21 -2.62 1.27
C PRO A 28 12.56 -2.16 1.86
N LEU A 29 12.90 -2.61 3.08
CA LEU A 29 14.20 -2.29 3.68
C LEU A 29 15.36 -2.95 2.94
N VAL A 30 15.21 -4.22 2.57
CA VAL A 30 16.23 -4.93 1.78
C VAL A 30 16.46 -4.23 0.44
N LEU A 31 15.39 -3.78 -0.23
CA LEU A 31 15.50 -3.02 -1.47
C LEU A 31 16.19 -1.67 -1.26
N LEU A 32 15.83 -0.95 -0.20
CA LEU A 32 16.46 0.33 0.14
C LEU A 32 17.97 0.16 0.34
N LEU A 33 18.38 -0.86 1.12
CA LEU A 33 19.79 -1.17 1.36
C LEU A 33 20.50 -1.60 0.06
N LEU A 34 19.89 -2.47 -0.73
CA LEU A 34 20.48 -2.98 -1.96
C LEU A 34 20.70 -1.86 -2.97
N LEU A 35 19.69 -1.01 -3.21
CA LEU A 35 19.77 0.06 -4.19
C LEU A 35 20.67 1.20 -3.72
N SER A 36 20.71 1.49 -2.42
CA SER A 36 21.68 2.43 -1.85
C SER A 36 23.12 1.91 -2.00
N ALA A 37 23.35 0.62 -1.78
CA ALA A 37 24.66 0.00 -2.01
C ALA A 37 25.06 0.01 -3.51
N LEU A 38 24.11 -0.18 -4.41
CA LEU A 38 24.34 -0.03 -5.85
C LEU A 38 24.70 1.40 -6.21
N GLN A 39 23.96 2.39 -5.68
CA GLN A 39 24.23 3.82 -5.91
C GLN A 39 25.67 4.20 -5.51
N ALA A 40 26.19 3.66 -4.42
CA ALA A 40 27.57 3.92 -3.97
C ALA A 40 28.64 3.47 -4.98
N ASN A 41 28.29 2.56 -5.91
CA ASN A 41 29.22 2.00 -6.92
C ASN A 41 28.94 2.50 -8.35
N ILE A 42 27.94 3.34 -8.56
CA ILE A 42 27.55 3.86 -9.87
C ILE A 42 27.85 5.37 -9.92
N PRO A 43 28.52 5.87 -10.98
CA PRO A 43 28.87 7.29 -11.10
C PRO A 43 27.70 8.20 -11.50
N VAL A 44 26.49 7.65 -11.64
CA VAL A 44 25.28 8.37 -12.04
C VAL A 44 24.27 8.35 -10.90
N SER A 45 23.60 9.46 -10.64
CA SER A 45 22.58 9.62 -9.58
C SER A 45 21.24 8.97 -9.96
N LEU A 46 21.19 7.63 -10.00
CA LEU A 46 19.98 6.87 -10.31
C LEU A 46 19.14 6.56 -9.06
N PHE A 47 19.80 6.27 -7.94
CA PHE A 47 19.18 5.81 -6.70
C PHE A 47 19.61 6.65 -5.51
N GLU A 48 19.66 7.98 -5.69
CA GLU A 48 19.93 8.89 -4.57
C GLU A 48 18.90 8.66 -3.45
N ILE A 49 19.39 8.55 -2.23
CA ILE A 49 18.59 8.14 -1.08
C ILE A 49 17.38 9.05 -0.85
N ASP A 50 17.51 10.34 -1.12
CA ASP A 50 16.46 11.35 -0.96
C ASP A 50 15.31 11.15 -1.97
N MET A 51 15.60 10.59 -3.16
CA MET A 51 14.60 10.25 -4.19
C MET A 51 14.12 8.81 -4.09
N LEU A 52 15.01 7.91 -3.67
CA LEU A 52 14.73 6.49 -3.54
C LEU A 52 13.78 6.19 -2.38
N THR A 53 14.00 6.81 -1.21
CA THR A 53 13.23 6.51 0.00
C THR A 53 11.73 6.75 -0.17
N PRO A 54 11.26 7.93 -0.67
CA PRO A 54 9.85 8.14 -1.00
C PRO A 54 9.28 7.07 -1.93
N GLY A 55 10.01 6.71 -2.97
CA GLY A 55 9.59 5.69 -3.93
C GLY A 55 9.42 4.30 -3.30
N ILE A 56 10.39 3.87 -2.49
CA ILE A 56 10.36 2.57 -1.80
C ILE A 56 9.26 2.51 -0.76
N THR A 57 8.94 3.61 -0.06
CA THR A 57 7.82 3.65 0.88
C THR A 57 6.49 3.40 0.19
N VAL A 58 6.26 4.06 -0.96
CA VAL A 58 5.06 3.85 -1.79
C VAL A 58 4.99 2.43 -2.34
N PHE A 59 6.11 1.92 -2.88
CA PHE A 59 6.18 0.55 -3.36
C PHE A 59 5.86 -0.46 -2.26
N GLY A 60 6.38 -0.26 -1.06
CA GLY A 60 6.13 -1.13 0.09
C GLY A 60 4.65 -1.25 0.47
N LEU A 61 3.83 -0.23 0.17
CA LEU A 61 2.38 -0.31 0.39
C LEU A 61 1.68 -1.36 -0.48
N SER A 62 2.29 -1.80 -1.59
CA SER A 62 1.74 -2.89 -2.39
C SER A 62 1.57 -4.19 -1.60
N PHE A 63 2.39 -4.40 -0.55
CA PHE A 63 2.24 -5.53 0.38
C PHE A 63 0.98 -5.41 1.25
N MET A 64 0.48 -4.19 1.49
CA MET A 64 -0.79 -4.00 2.20
C MET A 64 -1.97 -4.55 1.39
N THR A 65 -1.87 -4.51 0.04
CA THR A 65 -2.83 -5.19 -0.85
C THR A 65 -2.83 -6.71 -0.62
N LEU A 66 -1.66 -7.32 -0.54
CA LEU A 66 -1.54 -8.75 -0.26
C LEU A 66 -2.08 -9.12 1.14
N PHE A 67 -1.74 -8.33 2.16
CA PHE A 67 -2.16 -8.61 3.53
C PHE A 67 -3.67 -8.52 3.70
N SER A 68 -4.26 -7.43 3.24
CA SER A 68 -5.71 -7.24 3.33
C SER A 68 -6.47 -8.29 2.52
N ALA A 69 -5.99 -8.62 1.32
CA ALA A 69 -6.59 -9.65 0.48
C ALA A 69 -6.51 -11.05 1.12
N THR A 70 -5.34 -11.40 1.69
CA THR A 70 -5.15 -12.70 2.35
C THR A 70 -6.03 -12.82 3.60
N LEU A 71 -6.15 -11.76 4.38
CA LEU A 71 -6.98 -11.73 5.59
C LEU A 71 -8.45 -12.00 5.26
N VAL A 72 -9.02 -11.28 4.28
CA VAL A 72 -10.41 -11.46 3.85
C VAL A 72 -10.63 -12.83 3.21
N ALA A 73 -9.72 -13.29 2.36
CA ALA A 73 -9.84 -14.59 1.70
C ALA A 73 -9.80 -15.74 2.72
N LYS A 74 -8.91 -15.70 3.73
CA LYS A 74 -8.86 -16.68 4.82
C LYS A 74 -10.15 -16.69 5.65
N ASP A 75 -10.67 -15.51 6.01
CA ASP A 75 -11.91 -15.39 6.78
C ASP A 75 -13.10 -15.94 6.01
N ARG A 76 -13.12 -15.76 4.69
CA ARG A 76 -14.16 -16.30 3.81
C ARG A 76 -14.08 -17.82 3.68
N GLU A 77 -12.89 -18.39 3.49
CA GLU A 77 -12.69 -19.84 3.38
C GLU A 77 -12.93 -20.58 4.70
N SER A 78 -12.65 -19.94 5.83
CA SER A 78 -12.86 -20.51 7.17
C SER A 78 -14.34 -20.47 7.65
N ALA A 79 -15.28 -20.07 6.80
CA ALA A 79 -16.67 -19.82 7.16
C ALA A 79 -16.88 -18.80 8.32
N LEU A 80 -15.84 -18.09 8.72
CA LEU A 80 -15.95 -17.06 9.76
C LEU A 80 -16.88 -15.94 9.32
N LEU A 81 -16.75 -15.48 8.07
CA LEU A 81 -17.61 -14.44 7.52
C LEU A 81 -19.09 -14.85 7.57
N GLN A 82 -19.43 -16.12 7.28
CA GLN A 82 -20.81 -16.63 7.37
C GLN A 82 -21.37 -16.48 8.80
N ARG A 83 -20.56 -16.79 9.82
CA ARG A 83 -20.95 -16.60 11.22
C ARG A 83 -21.05 -15.11 11.59
N LEU A 84 -20.19 -14.27 11.05
CA LEU A 84 -20.23 -12.84 11.32
C LEU A 84 -21.42 -12.17 10.64
N TYR A 85 -21.93 -12.67 9.52
CA TYR A 85 -23.13 -12.16 8.86
C TYR A 85 -24.41 -12.35 9.70
N THR A 86 -24.42 -13.28 10.64
CA THR A 86 -25.52 -13.41 11.61
C THR A 86 -25.44 -12.38 12.74
N THR A 87 -24.35 -11.61 12.82
CA THR A 87 -24.18 -10.54 13.79
C THR A 87 -24.71 -9.20 13.23
N PRO A 88 -25.09 -8.26 14.08
CA PRO A 88 -25.61 -6.97 13.63
C PRO A 88 -24.48 -5.99 13.20
N LEU A 89 -23.44 -6.50 12.52
CA LEU A 89 -22.40 -5.71 11.87
C LEU A 89 -22.88 -5.26 10.49
N THR A 90 -22.61 -3.99 10.16
CA THR A 90 -22.87 -3.46 8.82
C THR A 90 -21.71 -3.76 7.88
N GLY A 91 -21.94 -3.70 6.56
CA GLY A 91 -20.86 -3.83 5.58
C GLY A 91 -19.74 -2.79 5.77
N PHE A 92 -20.10 -1.59 6.25
CA PHE A 92 -19.13 -0.56 6.60
C PHE A 92 -18.28 -0.96 7.82
N ASP A 93 -18.89 -1.56 8.86
CA ASP A 93 -18.15 -2.05 10.03
C ASP A 93 -17.12 -3.11 9.64
N PHE A 94 -17.46 -3.99 8.68
CA PHE A 94 -16.53 -5.00 8.16
C PHE A 94 -15.35 -4.36 7.45
N ILE A 95 -15.61 -3.49 6.47
CA ILE A 95 -14.55 -2.85 5.70
C ILE A 95 -13.63 -2.04 6.62
N MET A 96 -14.19 -1.19 7.48
CA MET A 96 -13.42 -0.41 8.44
C MET A 96 -12.69 -1.29 9.47
N GLY A 97 -13.30 -2.40 9.87
CA GLY A 97 -12.68 -3.35 10.79
C GLY A 97 -11.45 -4.06 10.22
N TYR A 98 -11.41 -4.28 8.90
CA TYR A 98 -10.20 -4.75 8.22
C TYR A 98 -9.19 -3.64 7.94
N MET A 99 -9.64 -2.43 7.58
CA MET A 99 -8.75 -1.30 7.24
C MET A 99 -8.01 -0.74 8.45
N LEU A 100 -8.71 -0.58 9.58
CA LEU A 100 -8.19 0.07 10.79
C LEU A 100 -6.88 -0.54 11.31
N PRO A 101 -6.71 -1.87 11.40
CA PRO A 101 -5.45 -2.46 11.87
C PRO A 101 -4.31 -2.38 10.84
N LEU A 102 -4.63 -2.29 9.55
CA LEU A 102 -3.62 -2.25 8.48
C LEU A 102 -3.02 -0.85 8.29
N LEU A 103 -3.78 0.22 8.56
CA LEU A 103 -3.28 1.59 8.45
C LEU A 103 -2.08 1.88 9.36
N PRO A 104 -2.09 1.52 10.66
CA PRO A 104 -0.91 1.68 11.52
C PRO A 104 0.30 0.87 11.03
N ILE A 105 0.07 -0.30 10.42
CA ILE A 105 1.16 -1.12 9.87
C ILE A 105 1.77 -0.44 8.64
N ALA A 106 0.94 0.11 7.75
CA ALA A 106 1.39 0.88 6.60
C ALA A 106 2.21 2.11 7.00
N LEU A 107 1.72 2.87 7.98
CA LEU A 107 2.47 4.01 8.56
C LEU A 107 3.76 3.55 9.25
N GLY A 108 3.70 2.47 10.02
CA GLY A 108 4.86 1.89 10.67
C GLY A 108 5.94 1.46 9.66
N GLN A 109 5.56 0.84 8.54
CA GLN A 109 6.46 0.49 7.45
C GLN A 109 7.13 1.74 6.87
N THR A 110 6.37 2.81 6.61
CA THR A 110 6.89 4.08 6.12
C THR A 110 7.89 4.70 7.09
N VAL A 111 7.52 4.79 8.38
CA VAL A 111 8.41 5.29 9.44
C VAL A 111 9.72 4.49 9.51
N ILE A 112 9.62 3.16 9.46
CA ILE A 112 10.79 2.29 9.48
C ILE A 112 11.69 2.54 8.27
N CYS A 113 11.13 2.68 7.05
CA CYS A 113 11.91 2.99 5.85
C CYS A 113 12.66 4.32 5.98
N TYR A 114 12.00 5.39 6.43
CA TYR A 114 12.66 6.68 6.65
C TYR A 114 13.74 6.61 7.74
N LEU A 115 13.49 5.91 8.85
CA LEU A 115 14.49 5.73 9.91
C LEU A 115 15.73 4.98 9.42
N PHE A 116 15.55 3.94 8.60
CA PHE A 116 16.65 3.19 8.00
C PHE A 116 17.39 3.97 6.90
N ALA A 117 16.75 4.92 6.25
CA ALA A 117 17.37 5.78 5.25
C ALA A 117 18.32 6.83 5.88
N ILE A 118 18.11 7.25 7.12
CA ILE A 118 18.95 8.23 7.81
C ILE A 118 20.43 7.81 7.85
N PRO A 119 20.81 6.61 8.33
CA PRO A 119 22.21 6.19 8.31
C PRO A 119 22.77 5.97 6.90
N LEU A 120 21.93 5.88 5.88
CA LEU A 120 22.33 5.79 4.47
C LEU A 120 22.56 7.16 3.81
N GLY A 121 22.37 8.25 4.56
CA GLY A 121 22.62 9.61 4.10
C GLY A 121 21.37 10.42 3.76
N LEU A 122 20.18 9.98 4.17
CA LEU A 122 18.95 10.76 3.97
C LEU A 122 19.03 12.11 4.69
N THR A 123 18.64 13.15 3.97
CA THR A 123 18.58 14.52 4.53
C THR A 123 17.48 14.63 5.58
N ILE A 124 17.86 14.88 6.83
CA ILE A 124 16.89 15.01 7.93
C ILE A 124 16.18 16.36 7.82
N SER A 125 14.87 16.32 7.59
CA SER A 125 14.00 17.48 7.47
C SER A 125 12.66 17.22 8.15
N ILE A 126 11.96 18.27 8.56
CA ILE A 126 10.56 18.20 9.03
C ILE A 126 9.63 17.64 7.95
N ASN A 127 10.04 17.73 6.69
CA ASN A 127 9.27 17.23 5.54
C ASN A 127 9.06 15.72 5.59
N ILE A 128 9.92 14.97 6.29
CA ILE A 128 9.72 13.53 6.55
C ILE A 128 8.36 13.29 7.23
N VAL A 129 7.95 14.18 8.15
CA VAL A 129 6.65 14.05 8.84
C VAL A 129 5.50 14.27 7.85
N TYR A 130 5.64 15.23 6.94
CA TYR A 130 4.63 15.48 5.91
C TYR A 130 4.52 14.30 4.93
N ALA A 131 5.65 13.71 4.53
CA ALA A 131 5.68 12.51 3.72
C ALA A 131 4.99 11.32 4.44
N ILE A 132 5.32 11.05 5.71
CA ILE A 132 4.67 9.98 6.50
C ILE A 132 3.15 10.17 6.59
N ILE A 133 2.66 11.40 6.68
CA ILE A 133 1.22 11.69 6.70
C ILE A 133 0.62 11.60 5.29
N GLY A 134 1.35 12.10 4.30
CA GLY A 134 0.93 12.14 2.90
C GLY A 134 0.69 10.76 2.28
N ILE A 135 1.33 9.71 2.82
CA ILE A 135 1.18 8.35 2.30
C ILE A 135 -0.21 7.72 2.59
N ILE A 136 -1.00 8.31 3.51
CA ILE A 136 -2.29 7.75 3.96
C ILE A 136 -3.27 7.46 2.81
N PRO A 137 -3.52 8.36 1.85
CA PRO A 137 -4.43 8.07 0.74
C PRO A 137 -4.00 6.85 -0.07
N MET A 138 -2.69 6.69 -0.32
CA MET A 138 -2.18 5.54 -1.05
C MET A 138 -2.22 4.26 -0.22
N ALA A 139 -2.03 4.34 1.10
CA ALA A 139 -2.24 3.22 2.00
C ALA A 139 -3.70 2.74 1.99
N VAL A 140 -4.66 3.67 2.05
CA VAL A 140 -6.10 3.38 1.92
C VAL A 140 -6.41 2.70 0.58
N PHE A 141 -5.87 3.23 -0.53
CA PHE A 141 -6.01 2.62 -1.86
C PHE A 141 -5.54 1.16 -1.88
N ASN A 142 -4.32 0.89 -1.43
CA ASN A 142 -3.75 -0.46 -1.45
C ASN A 142 -4.53 -1.43 -0.55
N ILE A 143 -4.92 -0.99 0.65
CA ILE A 143 -5.72 -1.81 1.56
C ILE A 143 -7.09 -2.11 0.93
N ALA A 144 -7.77 -1.10 0.40
CA ALA A 144 -9.08 -1.28 -0.24
C ALA A 144 -9.02 -2.19 -1.47
N LEU A 145 -7.96 -2.07 -2.29
CA LEU A 145 -7.72 -2.95 -3.43
C LEU A 145 -7.56 -4.40 -2.98
N GLY A 146 -6.83 -4.64 -1.89
CA GLY A 146 -6.71 -5.97 -1.32
C GLY A 146 -8.01 -6.51 -0.75
N LEU A 147 -8.82 -5.68 -0.06
CA LEU A 147 -10.16 -6.09 0.40
C LEU A 147 -11.05 -6.47 -0.77
N LEU A 148 -11.02 -5.73 -1.87
CA LEU A 148 -11.73 -6.06 -3.10
C LEU A 148 -11.27 -7.42 -3.65
N CYS A 149 -9.96 -7.62 -3.81
CA CYS A 149 -9.40 -8.88 -4.31
C CYS A 149 -9.72 -10.06 -3.39
N GLY A 150 -9.53 -9.93 -2.08
CA GLY A 150 -9.85 -10.95 -1.09
C GLY A 150 -11.33 -11.32 -1.04
N SER A 151 -12.20 -10.36 -1.40
CA SER A 151 -13.63 -10.63 -1.55
C SER A 151 -13.94 -11.51 -2.77
N ILE A 152 -13.16 -11.44 -3.85
CA ILE A 152 -13.44 -12.13 -5.12
C ILE A 152 -12.64 -13.44 -5.22
N PHE A 153 -11.35 -13.40 -4.91
CA PHE A 153 -10.40 -14.48 -5.15
C PHE A 153 -10.18 -15.34 -3.90
N GLY A 154 -9.86 -16.63 -4.10
CA GLY A 154 -9.45 -17.54 -3.02
C GLY A 154 -8.01 -17.28 -2.54
N VAL A 155 -7.66 -17.81 -1.36
CA VAL A 155 -6.33 -17.59 -0.73
C VAL A 155 -5.16 -17.90 -1.66
N LYS A 156 -5.23 -19.00 -2.43
CA LYS A 156 -4.17 -19.37 -3.40
C LYS A 156 -4.04 -18.37 -4.54
N GLN A 157 -5.16 -17.83 -5.05
CA GLN A 157 -5.19 -16.87 -6.15
C GLN A 157 -4.69 -15.49 -5.69
N VAL A 158 -5.03 -15.08 -4.47
CA VAL A 158 -4.60 -13.82 -3.86
C VAL A 158 -3.07 -13.71 -3.84
N GLY A 159 -2.36 -14.79 -3.50
CA GLY A 159 -0.90 -14.80 -3.52
C GLY A 159 -0.31 -14.45 -4.90
N GLY A 160 -0.84 -15.05 -5.97
CA GLY A 160 -0.41 -14.76 -7.34
C GLY A 160 -0.84 -13.38 -7.84
N ILE A 161 -2.08 -12.98 -7.58
CA ILE A 161 -2.64 -11.72 -8.10
C ILE A 161 -2.12 -10.52 -7.30
N CYS A 162 -2.26 -10.53 -5.98
CA CYS A 162 -1.89 -9.38 -5.16
C CYS A 162 -0.39 -9.35 -4.86
N GLY A 163 0.23 -10.50 -4.53
CA GLY A 163 1.66 -10.59 -4.25
C GLY A 163 2.53 -10.62 -5.50
N GLY A 164 2.05 -11.19 -6.61
CA GLY A 164 2.79 -11.23 -7.86
C GLY A 164 2.41 -10.08 -8.79
N LEU A 165 1.20 -10.10 -9.36
CA LEU A 165 0.81 -9.19 -10.43
C LEU A 165 0.76 -7.74 -9.95
N PHE A 166 -0.03 -7.41 -8.91
CA PHE A 166 -0.20 -6.01 -8.48
C PHE A 166 1.08 -5.41 -7.91
N THR A 167 1.89 -6.19 -7.18
CA THR A 167 3.17 -5.71 -6.67
C THR A 167 4.13 -5.35 -7.81
N ASN A 168 4.22 -6.19 -8.85
CA ASN A 168 5.07 -5.88 -10.03
C ASN A 168 4.51 -4.72 -10.86
N LEU A 169 3.19 -4.65 -11.07
CA LEU A 169 2.58 -3.51 -11.75
C LEU A 169 2.82 -2.19 -11.00
N SER A 170 2.67 -2.20 -9.67
CA SER A 170 3.01 -1.04 -8.84
C SER A 170 4.47 -0.63 -9.00
N ALA A 171 5.39 -1.60 -9.02
CA ALA A 171 6.81 -1.35 -9.20
C ALA A 171 7.13 -0.69 -10.56
N TRP A 172 6.58 -1.22 -11.65
CA TRP A 172 6.89 -0.74 -12.99
C TRP A 172 6.20 0.58 -13.35
N LEU A 173 4.95 0.76 -12.89
CA LEU A 173 4.13 1.92 -13.23
C LEU A 173 4.26 3.08 -12.22
N SER A 174 5.13 2.95 -11.22
CA SER A 174 5.36 4.00 -10.22
C SER A 174 6.53 4.91 -10.55
N GLY A 175 7.42 4.52 -11.48
CA GLY A 175 8.63 5.27 -11.78
C GLY A 175 9.71 5.18 -10.68
N VAL A 176 9.64 4.19 -9.78
CA VAL A 176 10.65 3.99 -8.71
C VAL A 176 11.96 3.44 -9.27
N TRP A 177 11.88 2.53 -10.24
CA TRP A 177 13.04 1.80 -10.78
C TRP A 177 13.71 2.50 -11.95
N PHE A 178 12.94 3.24 -12.72
CA PHE A 178 13.40 3.96 -13.90
C PHE A 178 12.47 5.11 -14.22
N ASP A 179 12.98 6.14 -14.87
CA ASP A 179 12.15 7.24 -15.34
C ASP A 179 11.19 6.74 -16.45
N LEU A 180 9.90 6.92 -16.24
CA LEU A 180 8.84 6.50 -17.17
C LEU A 180 8.98 7.17 -18.54
N LYS A 181 9.55 8.37 -18.59
CA LYS A 181 9.82 9.11 -19.83
C LYS A 181 10.85 8.41 -20.73
N LEU A 182 11.74 7.59 -20.14
CA LEU A 182 12.71 6.81 -20.94
C LEU A 182 12.04 5.73 -21.78
N VAL A 183 10.93 5.18 -21.29
CA VAL A 183 10.13 4.19 -22.02
C VAL A 183 9.17 4.91 -22.98
N GLY A 184 8.55 5.99 -22.52
CA GLY A 184 7.66 6.85 -23.30
C GLY A 184 6.40 6.19 -23.85
N GLY A 185 5.73 6.88 -24.77
CA GLY A 185 4.64 6.35 -25.58
C GLY A 185 3.40 5.93 -24.79
N VAL A 186 2.89 4.72 -25.08
CA VAL A 186 1.67 4.19 -24.44
C VAL A 186 1.92 3.82 -22.99
N PHE A 187 3.12 3.37 -22.65
CA PHE A 187 3.47 2.95 -21.29
C PHE A 187 3.43 4.14 -20.31
N GLU A 188 4.02 5.27 -20.69
CA GLU A 188 3.98 6.52 -19.92
C GLU A 188 2.54 6.99 -19.69
N LYS A 189 1.71 7.00 -20.74
CA LYS A 189 0.28 7.39 -20.63
C LYS A 189 -0.51 6.48 -19.68
N ILE A 190 -0.23 5.18 -19.69
CA ILE A 190 -0.89 4.23 -18.77
C ILE A 190 -0.43 4.49 -17.33
N ALA A 191 0.87 4.73 -17.12
CA ALA A 191 1.41 5.04 -15.81
C ALA A 191 0.82 6.35 -15.26
N ASP A 192 0.76 7.40 -16.08
CA ASP A 192 0.17 8.70 -15.72
C ASP A 192 -1.34 8.62 -15.44
N ALA A 193 -2.04 7.66 -16.02
CA ALA A 193 -3.46 7.44 -15.73
C ALA A 193 -3.69 6.72 -14.39
N LEU A 194 -2.68 6.06 -13.81
CA LEU A 194 -2.80 5.22 -12.63
C LEU A 194 -2.28 5.93 -11.37
N PRO A 195 -2.74 5.54 -10.16
CA PRO A 195 -2.39 6.25 -8.93
C PRO A 195 -0.93 6.03 -8.48
N PHE A 196 -0.21 5.05 -9.05
CA PHE A 196 1.11 4.64 -8.58
C PHE A 196 2.17 5.72 -8.78
N VAL A 197 2.28 6.28 -9.98
CA VAL A 197 3.22 7.38 -10.28
C VAL A 197 2.87 8.62 -9.48
N HIS A 198 1.57 8.96 -9.39
CA HIS A 198 1.13 10.11 -8.60
C HIS A 198 1.50 9.98 -7.13
N ALA A 199 1.44 8.77 -6.56
CA ALA A 199 1.83 8.55 -5.17
C ALA A 199 3.33 8.75 -4.95
N VAL A 200 4.17 8.29 -5.88
CA VAL A 200 5.63 8.47 -5.79
C VAL A 200 6.01 9.94 -5.97
N GLU A 201 5.43 10.62 -6.96
CA GLU A 201 5.71 12.05 -7.20
C GLU A 201 5.18 12.92 -6.04
N MET A 202 4.02 12.59 -5.48
CA MET A 202 3.51 13.25 -4.27
C MET A 202 4.47 13.09 -3.09
N GLU A 203 4.94 11.87 -2.83
CA GLU A 203 5.88 11.60 -1.74
C GLU A 203 7.21 12.33 -1.91
N LYS A 204 7.78 12.32 -3.13
CA LYS A 204 8.99 13.08 -3.45
C LYS A 204 8.78 14.58 -3.26
N ALA A 205 7.65 15.12 -3.71
CA ALA A 205 7.30 16.53 -3.57
C ALA A 205 7.12 16.93 -2.10
N LEU A 206 6.45 16.10 -1.29
CA LEU A 206 6.32 16.33 0.16
C LEU A 206 7.68 16.29 0.86
N PHE A 207 8.54 15.34 0.50
CA PHE A 207 9.88 15.23 1.07
C PHE A 207 10.76 16.43 0.70
N SER A 208 10.70 16.91 -0.54
CA SER A 208 11.43 18.11 -0.98
C SER A 208 10.84 19.43 -0.47
N GLY A 209 9.61 19.41 0.07
CA GLY A 209 8.90 20.60 0.57
C GLY A 209 8.14 21.37 -0.50
N ASP A 210 7.96 20.80 -1.69
CA ASP A 210 7.13 21.38 -2.75
C ASP A 210 5.66 20.96 -2.57
N PHE A 211 4.99 21.62 -1.64
CA PHE A 211 3.57 21.36 -1.34
C PHE A 211 2.63 21.71 -2.51
N GLY A 212 3.05 22.63 -3.39
CA GLY A 212 2.28 22.99 -4.58
C GLY A 212 2.19 21.82 -5.56
N LEU A 213 3.33 21.20 -5.86
CA LEU A 213 3.41 20.01 -6.70
C LEU A 213 2.71 18.81 -6.02
N ALA A 214 2.93 18.60 -4.72
CA ALA A 214 2.29 17.53 -3.97
C ALA A 214 0.76 17.60 -4.08
N ALA A 215 0.17 18.78 -3.94
CA ALA A 215 -1.28 18.99 -4.02
C ALA A 215 -1.88 18.55 -5.37
N THR A 216 -1.16 18.68 -6.48
CA THR A 216 -1.65 18.26 -7.79
C THR A 216 -1.83 16.74 -7.90
N HIS A 217 -1.03 15.98 -7.15
CA HIS A 217 -1.07 14.51 -7.15
C HIS A 217 -2.04 13.92 -6.12
N VAL A 218 -2.46 14.68 -5.10
CA VAL A 218 -3.41 14.21 -4.07
C VAL A 218 -4.75 13.85 -4.68
N LEU A 219 -5.28 14.68 -5.60
CA LEU A 219 -6.61 14.50 -6.16
C LEU A 219 -6.76 13.17 -6.93
N PRO A 220 -5.87 12.79 -7.86
CA PRO A 220 -5.93 11.49 -8.51
C PRO A 220 -5.92 10.34 -7.52
N ILE A 221 -5.01 10.35 -6.54
CA ILE A 221 -4.88 9.27 -5.54
C ILE A 221 -6.16 9.17 -4.72
N ALA A 222 -6.73 10.30 -4.27
CA ALA A 222 -7.96 10.32 -3.49
C ALA A 222 -9.15 9.76 -4.28
N LEU A 223 -9.29 10.13 -5.55
CA LEU A 223 -10.35 9.62 -6.43
C LEU A 223 -10.25 8.10 -6.61
N TYR A 224 -9.06 7.57 -6.88
CA TYR A 224 -8.83 6.13 -6.96
C TYR A 224 -9.11 5.42 -5.63
N SER A 225 -8.67 5.99 -4.52
CA SER A 225 -8.89 5.43 -3.18
C SER A 225 -10.38 5.33 -2.84
N ILE A 226 -11.14 6.38 -3.15
CA ILE A 226 -12.60 6.40 -2.93
C ILE A 226 -13.28 5.38 -3.87
N ALA A 227 -12.93 5.38 -5.16
CA ALA A 227 -13.55 4.48 -6.14
C ALA A 227 -13.32 3.00 -5.75
N ILE A 228 -12.09 2.62 -5.43
CA ILE A 228 -11.77 1.24 -5.04
C ILE A 228 -12.42 0.88 -3.70
N THR A 229 -12.46 1.79 -2.74
CA THR A 229 -13.15 1.56 -1.45
C THR A 229 -14.64 1.31 -1.66
N VAL A 230 -15.30 2.13 -2.47
CA VAL A 230 -16.72 1.94 -2.82
C VAL A 230 -16.94 0.60 -3.53
N MET A 231 -16.08 0.25 -4.48
CA MET A 231 -16.15 -1.04 -5.17
C MET A 231 -15.97 -2.22 -4.19
N ALA A 232 -15.03 -2.13 -3.25
CA ALA A 232 -14.82 -3.14 -2.22
C ALA A 232 -16.06 -3.31 -1.34
N VAL A 233 -16.65 -2.21 -0.87
CA VAL A 233 -17.89 -2.22 -0.07
C VAL A 233 -19.03 -2.85 -0.85
N VAL A 234 -19.26 -2.44 -2.10
CA VAL A 234 -20.34 -2.96 -2.94
C VAL A 234 -20.17 -4.46 -3.22
N CYS A 235 -18.92 -4.87 -3.54
CA CYS A 235 -18.61 -6.27 -3.79
C CYS A 235 -18.86 -7.12 -2.53
N PHE A 236 -18.40 -6.65 -1.38
CA PHE A 236 -18.59 -7.31 -0.10
C PHE A 236 -20.08 -7.46 0.26
N LEU A 237 -20.85 -6.37 0.12
CA LEU A 237 -22.31 -6.39 0.38
C LEU A 237 -23.07 -7.33 -0.57
N LYS A 238 -22.66 -7.41 -1.84
CA LYS A 238 -23.26 -8.38 -2.79
C LYS A 238 -22.99 -9.82 -2.38
N GLN A 239 -21.84 -10.11 -1.83
CA GLN A 239 -21.50 -11.44 -1.36
C GLN A 239 -22.26 -11.80 -0.08
N MET A 240 -22.46 -10.85 0.85
CA MET A 240 -23.31 -11.03 2.03
C MET A 240 -24.75 -11.44 1.67
N LYS A 241 -25.30 -10.90 0.56
CA LYS A 241 -26.67 -11.21 0.13
C LYS A 241 -26.81 -12.55 -0.61
N LYS A 242 -25.72 -13.14 -1.06
CA LYS A 242 -25.74 -14.43 -1.81
C LYS A 242 -25.60 -15.66 -0.91
N GLN A 243 -25.29 -15.45 0.35
CA GLN A 243 -25.14 -16.48 1.39
C GLN A 243 -26.28 -16.38 2.41
#